data_e2e7c17831aefe2c743fca064cb20ec2
#
_entry.id   e2e7c17831aefe2c743fca064cb20ec2
#
_cell.length_a   1.000
_cell.length_b   1.000
_cell.length_c   1.000
_cell.angle_alpha   90.00
_cell.angle_beta   90.00
_cell.angle_gamma   90.00
#
_symmetry.space_group_name_H-M   'P 1'
#
loop_
_entity.id
_entity.type
_entity.pdbx_description
1 polymer ?
#
loop_
_entity_poly.entity_id
_entity_poly.type
_entity_poly.pdbx_seq_one_letter_code
_entity_poly.pdbx_strand_id
1 'polypeptide(L)'
;MRSTCKTEHTMPHSNRTPIDLAVIGGSGLYKFPGLENTTRHSVDTPYGPASGDVVLGDFAGMRVAFLARHGESHSLPPHRVNYRANVWALHSLGARRVIGVNAVGGIRADMGPRVIVVPDQLIDYTHGRTTSYCDVDGAEVRHIDFSEPYTDSLRRRLLAAARAAGVAAIDGGCYGATQGPRLETRAEIARMKRDGCDLVGMTGMPEAVLARELGLEYACLALVANFAAGCGDEAEISIEEIFAHLAAATAEVPRILAEWARA
;
A
#
# COMPACT_ATOMS: atom_id res chain seq x y z
N MET A 1 18.66 32.65 29.38
CA MET A 1 17.20 32.56 29.19
C MET A 1 16.95 31.45 28.18
N ARG A 2 16.48 30.29 28.64
CA ARG A 2 16.17 29.15 27.80
C ARG A 2 14.70 29.22 27.45
N SER A 3 14.36 29.48 26.17
CA SER A 3 12.99 29.37 25.67
C SER A 3 12.80 27.98 25.10
N THR A 4 12.09 27.15 25.82
CA THR A 4 11.63 25.82 25.37
C THR A 4 10.38 26.03 24.54
N CYS A 5 10.53 26.02 23.22
CA CYS A 5 9.38 25.90 22.34
C CYS A 5 9.03 24.41 22.18
N LYS A 6 8.19 23.91 23.08
CA LYS A 6 7.49 22.64 22.91
C LYS A 6 6.25 22.91 22.05
N THR A 7 6.34 22.70 20.77
CA THR A 7 5.16 22.52 19.92
C THR A 7 4.78 21.05 19.91
N GLU A 8 4.22 20.57 21.02
CA GLU A 8 3.38 19.37 21.00
C GLU A 8 2.11 19.75 20.21
N HIS A 9 2.02 19.34 18.97
CA HIS A 9 0.76 19.33 18.24
C HIS A 9 -0.13 18.22 18.84
N THR A 10 -0.64 18.48 20.05
CA THR A 10 -1.75 17.73 20.62
C THR A 10 -3.01 18.11 19.83
N MET A 11 -3.35 17.27 18.85
CA MET A 11 -4.64 17.35 18.16
C MET A 11 -5.75 17.13 19.20
N PRO A 12 -6.82 17.95 19.18
CA PRO A 12 -7.95 17.73 20.09
C PRO A 12 -8.55 16.35 19.81
N HIS A 13 -8.68 15.53 20.85
CA HIS A 13 -9.44 14.29 20.82
C HIS A 13 -10.92 14.64 20.54
N SER A 14 -11.26 14.80 19.26
CA SER A 14 -12.64 14.86 18.84
C SER A 14 -13.27 13.46 19.05
N ASN A 15 -14.53 13.45 19.40
CA ASN A 15 -15.38 12.26 19.59
C ASN A 15 -15.63 11.53 18.24
N ARG A 16 -14.54 11.17 17.55
CA ARG A 16 -14.57 10.48 16.26
C ARG A 16 -14.57 8.99 16.50
N THR A 17 -15.48 8.29 15.88
CA THR A 17 -15.47 6.82 15.85
C THR A 17 -14.12 6.34 15.35
N PRO A 18 -13.42 5.46 16.07
CA PRO A 18 -12.12 4.95 15.66
C PRO A 18 -12.18 4.32 14.26
N ILE A 19 -11.12 4.48 13.47
CA ILE A 19 -10.94 3.77 12.20
C ILE A 19 -10.30 2.42 12.53
N ASP A 20 -11.01 1.34 12.21
CA ASP A 20 -10.52 -0.02 12.47
C ASP A 20 -9.44 -0.41 11.46
N LEU A 21 -9.61 0.02 10.19
CA LEU A 21 -8.71 -0.29 9.10
C LEU A 21 -8.69 0.84 8.07
N ALA A 22 -7.50 1.19 7.59
CA ALA A 22 -7.33 1.99 6.38
C ALA A 22 -6.87 1.10 5.21
N VAL A 23 -7.39 1.36 4.03
CA VAL A 23 -7.01 0.67 2.79
C VAL A 23 -6.57 1.70 1.76
N ILE A 24 -5.36 1.56 1.25
CA ILE A 24 -4.87 2.34 0.12
C ILE A 24 -5.01 1.49 -1.14
N GLY A 25 -5.99 1.84 -1.98
CA GLY A 25 -6.29 1.14 -3.23
C GLY A 25 -5.30 1.49 -4.34
N GLY A 26 -4.69 0.46 -4.95
CA GLY A 26 -3.88 0.59 -6.15
C GLY A 26 -4.69 0.51 -7.45
N SER A 27 -4.01 0.22 -8.56
CA SER A 27 -4.64 -0.02 -9.86
C SER A 27 -5.73 -1.09 -9.75
N GLY A 28 -6.88 -0.84 -10.36
CA GLY A 28 -8.05 -1.73 -10.29
C GLY A 28 -8.94 -1.54 -9.04
N LEU A 29 -8.45 -0.92 -7.97
CA LEU A 29 -9.21 -0.66 -6.75
C LEU A 29 -9.35 0.86 -6.51
N TYR A 30 -10.17 1.52 -7.31
CA TYR A 30 -10.42 2.98 -7.24
C TYR A 30 -11.59 3.34 -6.32
N LYS A 31 -12.44 2.38 -6.02
CA LYS A 31 -13.51 2.43 -5.03
C LYS A 31 -13.48 1.14 -4.22
N PHE A 32 -13.81 1.21 -2.96
CA PHE A 32 -13.86 0.01 -2.13
C PHE A 32 -15.27 -0.62 -2.25
N PRO A 33 -15.38 -1.84 -2.83
CA PRO A 33 -16.67 -2.48 -3.02
C PRO A 33 -17.33 -2.85 -1.68
N GLY A 34 -18.62 -2.56 -1.55
CA GLY A 34 -19.39 -2.91 -0.34
C GLY A 34 -19.19 -1.94 0.83
N LEU A 35 -18.51 -0.80 0.63
CA LEU A 35 -18.43 0.26 1.65
C LEU A 35 -19.77 1.00 1.72
N GLU A 36 -20.40 0.97 2.88
CA GLU A 36 -21.71 1.58 3.15
C GLU A 36 -21.58 2.85 4.01
N ASN A 37 -22.64 3.64 4.13
CA ASN A 37 -22.71 4.86 4.94
C ASN A 37 -21.51 5.79 4.72
N THR A 38 -21.13 5.98 3.47
CA THR A 38 -19.88 6.65 3.11
C THR A 38 -19.94 8.16 3.32
N THR A 39 -18.83 8.70 3.84
CA THR A 39 -18.56 10.15 3.89
C THR A 39 -17.19 10.44 3.27
N ARG A 40 -17.09 11.57 2.57
CA ARG A 40 -15.83 11.99 1.92
C ARG A 40 -15.17 13.06 2.78
N HIS A 41 -13.87 12.92 2.97
CA HIS A 41 -13.06 13.81 3.77
C HIS A 41 -11.89 14.34 2.95
N SER A 42 -11.98 15.60 2.54
CA SER A 42 -10.82 16.35 2.04
C SER A 42 -9.94 16.70 3.24
N VAL A 43 -8.70 16.28 3.22
CA VAL A 43 -7.77 16.47 4.34
C VAL A 43 -6.68 17.43 3.92
N ASP A 44 -6.62 18.61 4.57
CA ASP A 44 -5.49 19.51 4.44
C ASP A 44 -4.27 18.89 5.13
N THR A 45 -3.21 18.69 4.36
CA THR A 45 -1.97 18.13 4.90
C THR A 45 -0.83 19.13 4.82
N PRO A 46 0.11 19.12 5.78
CA PRO A 46 1.29 20.00 5.73
C PRO A 46 2.24 19.64 4.58
N TYR A 47 1.95 18.55 3.86
CA TYR A 47 2.78 18.01 2.77
C TYR A 47 2.14 18.22 1.39
N GLY A 48 1.13 19.11 1.30
CA GLY A 48 0.36 19.35 0.08
C GLY A 48 -0.82 18.40 -0.09
N PRO A 49 -1.47 18.38 -1.26
CA PRO A 49 -2.68 17.60 -1.46
C PRO A 49 -2.40 16.09 -1.47
N ALA A 50 -3.30 15.33 -0.87
CA ALA A 50 -3.38 13.89 -1.05
C ALA A 50 -3.85 13.53 -2.47
N SER A 51 -3.82 12.25 -2.83
CA SER A 51 -4.27 11.77 -4.15
C SER A 51 -5.77 11.99 -4.40
N GLY A 52 -6.53 12.27 -3.37
CA GLY A 52 -7.97 12.55 -3.38
C GLY A 52 -8.55 12.53 -1.98
N ASP A 53 -9.87 12.60 -1.90
CA ASP A 53 -10.58 12.51 -0.63
C ASP A 53 -10.40 11.12 0.00
N VAL A 54 -10.30 11.08 1.33
CA VAL A 54 -10.44 9.84 2.09
C VAL A 54 -11.93 9.53 2.24
N VAL A 55 -12.34 8.36 1.80
CA VAL A 55 -13.71 7.89 1.96
C VAL A 55 -13.80 7.06 3.23
N LEU A 56 -14.56 7.53 4.22
CA LEU A 56 -14.89 6.75 5.42
C LEU A 56 -16.23 6.06 5.21
N GLY A 57 -16.34 4.82 5.65
CA GLY A 57 -17.58 4.07 5.55
C GLY A 57 -17.57 2.84 6.46
N ASP A 58 -18.69 2.12 6.45
CA ASP A 58 -18.86 0.88 7.20
C ASP A 58 -18.70 -0.32 6.25
N PHE A 59 -17.93 -1.31 6.66
CA PHE A 59 -17.72 -2.55 5.90
C PHE A 59 -17.58 -3.73 6.85
N ALA A 60 -18.46 -4.73 6.70
CA ALA A 60 -18.45 -5.96 7.51
C ALA A 60 -18.37 -5.70 9.03
N GLY A 61 -19.03 -4.63 9.51
CA GLY A 61 -19.03 -4.23 10.92
C GLY A 61 -17.82 -3.40 11.38
N MET A 62 -16.88 -3.09 10.47
CA MET A 62 -15.75 -2.21 10.75
C MET A 62 -15.96 -0.80 10.19
N ARG A 63 -15.36 0.19 10.83
CA ARG A 63 -15.18 1.53 10.27
C ARG A 63 -13.91 1.56 9.41
N VAL A 64 -14.06 1.69 8.09
CA VAL A 64 -12.98 1.65 7.12
C VAL A 64 -12.71 3.01 6.52
N ALA A 65 -11.42 3.38 6.39
CA ALA A 65 -10.96 4.51 5.59
C ALA A 65 -10.38 3.99 4.27
N PHE A 66 -10.85 4.52 3.15
CA PHE A 66 -10.35 4.16 1.83
C PHE A 66 -9.73 5.37 1.12
N LEU A 67 -8.56 5.19 0.52
CA LEU A 67 -7.90 6.19 -0.33
C LEU A 67 -7.46 5.56 -1.65
N ALA A 68 -7.87 6.15 -2.78
CA ALA A 68 -7.38 5.75 -4.10
C ALA A 68 -5.98 6.35 -4.34
N ARG A 69 -4.93 5.52 -4.32
CA ARG A 69 -3.51 5.94 -4.43
C ARG A 69 -3.22 6.79 -5.66
N HIS A 70 -3.78 6.43 -6.79
CA HIS A 70 -3.58 7.11 -8.08
C HIS A 70 -4.67 8.12 -8.42
N GLY A 71 -5.51 8.50 -7.43
CA GLY A 71 -6.75 9.24 -7.67
C GLY A 71 -7.85 8.36 -8.25
N GLU A 72 -9.09 8.81 -8.17
CA GLU A 72 -10.26 8.02 -8.60
C GLU A 72 -10.29 7.76 -10.11
N SER A 73 -9.68 8.64 -10.92
CA SER A 73 -9.57 8.52 -12.38
C SER A 73 -8.22 7.94 -12.85
N HIS A 74 -7.40 7.42 -11.95
CA HIS A 74 -6.04 6.93 -12.24
C HIS A 74 -5.15 7.96 -12.94
N SER A 75 -5.24 9.22 -12.53
CA SER A 75 -4.53 10.35 -13.16
C SER A 75 -3.11 10.58 -12.64
N LEU A 76 -2.76 9.97 -11.50
CA LEU A 76 -1.46 10.14 -10.86
C LEU A 76 -0.54 8.95 -11.14
N PRO A 77 0.53 9.12 -11.95
CA PRO A 77 1.51 8.06 -12.13
C PRO A 77 2.31 7.80 -10.83
N PRO A 78 2.90 6.61 -10.64
CA PRO A 78 3.52 6.19 -9.38
C PRO A 78 4.52 7.19 -8.79
N HIS A 79 5.36 7.80 -9.62
CA HIS A 79 6.39 8.77 -9.21
C HIS A 79 5.84 10.17 -8.88
N ARG A 80 4.56 10.44 -9.17
CA ARG A 80 3.87 11.72 -8.90
C ARG A 80 2.89 11.62 -7.72
N VAL A 81 2.65 10.43 -7.19
CA VAL A 81 1.81 10.25 -5.99
C VAL A 81 2.45 10.95 -4.81
N ASN A 82 1.68 11.77 -4.10
CA ASN A 82 2.12 12.37 -2.84
C ASN A 82 1.90 11.39 -1.68
N TYR A 83 2.81 10.43 -1.55
CA TYR A 83 2.74 9.39 -0.53
C TYR A 83 2.72 9.96 0.90
N ARG A 84 3.49 11.05 1.16
CA ARG A 84 3.48 11.71 2.47
C ARG A 84 2.09 12.21 2.85
N ALA A 85 1.46 12.94 1.93
CA ALA A 85 0.11 13.45 2.15
C ALA A 85 -0.90 12.32 2.33
N ASN A 86 -0.82 11.26 1.52
CA ASN A 86 -1.73 10.12 1.60
C ASN A 86 -1.68 9.42 2.96
N VAL A 87 -0.48 9.03 3.40
CA VAL A 87 -0.30 8.31 4.66
C VAL A 87 -0.62 9.21 5.85
N TRP A 88 -0.20 10.49 5.79
CA TRP A 88 -0.51 11.48 6.83
C TRP A 88 -2.02 11.73 6.95
N ALA A 89 -2.75 11.83 5.84
CA ALA A 89 -4.20 12.03 5.85
C ALA A 89 -4.92 10.90 6.58
N LEU A 90 -4.56 9.64 6.30
CA LEU A 90 -5.12 8.49 7.00
C LEU A 90 -4.78 8.50 8.49
N HIS A 91 -3.52 8.79 8.84
CA HIS A 91 -3.09 8.91 10.22
C HIS A 91 -3.84 10.02 10.98
N SER A 92 -4.00 11.21 10.37
CA SER A 92 -4.69 12.37 10.98
C SER A 92 -6.18 12.12 11.21
N LEU A 93 -6.82 11.27 10.42
CA LEU A 93 -8.19 10.83 10.61
C LEU A 93 -8.33 9.76 11.70
N GLY A 94 -7.22 9.24 12.24
CA GLY A 94 -7.20 8.30 13.33
C GLY A 94 -6.92 6.84 12.94
N ALA A 95 -6.55 6.56 11.69
CA ALA A 95 -6.11 5.23 11.30
C ALA A 95 -4.87 4.80 12.10
N ARG A 96 -4.80 3.53 12.46
CA ARG A 96 -3.65 2.90 13.11
C ARG A 96 -3.13 1.70 12.31
N ARG A 97 -3.98 1.10 11.48
CA ARG A 97 -3.67 -0.04 10.62
C ARG A 97 -3.93 0.35 9.18
N VAL A 98 -2.97 0.07 8.31
CA VAL A 98 -3.05 0.39 6.88
C VAL A 98 -2.70 -0.85 6.07
N ILE A 99 -3.56 -1.19 5.12
CA ILE A 99 -3.27 -2.20 4.10
C ILE A 99 -3.09 -1.48 2.77
N GLY A 100 -1.88 -1.58 2.20
CA GLY A 100 -1.62 -1.18 0.82
C GLY A 100 -2.00 -2.31 -0.13
N VAL A 101 -2.95 -2.08 -1.04
CA VAL A 101 -3.26 -3.02 -2.11
C VAL A 101 -2.48 -2.61 -3.35
N ASN A 102 -1.62 -3.51 -3.85
CA ASN A 102 -0.65 -3.19 -4.89
C ASN A 102 -0.75 -4.18 -6.05
N ALA A 103 -0.92 -3.68 -7.29
CA ALA A 103 -0.74 -4.48 -8.50
C ALA A 103 0.77 -4.68 -8.73
N VAL A 104 1.18 -5.93 -8.98
CA VAL A 104 2.59 -6.32 -9.11
C VAL A 104 2.81 -7.32 -10.25
N GLY A 105 4.05 -7.42 -10.71
CA GLY A 105 4.53 -8.51 -11.57
C GLY A 105 5.27 -9.57 -10.75
N GLY A 106 5.04 -10.84 -11.05
CA GLY A 106 5.72 -11.95 -10.38
C GLY A 106 7.08 -12.24 -10.99
N ILE A 107 8.10 -12.39 -10.16
CA ILE A 107 9.47 -12.79 -10.56
C ILE A 107 9.69 -14.26 -10.21
N ARG A 108 9.22 -14.69 -9.04
CA ARG A 108 9.27 -16.08 -8.59
C ARG A 108 8.23 -16.91 -9.34
N ALA A 109 8.59 -18.14 -9.71
CA ALA A 109 7.79 -18.98 -10.61
C ALA A 109 6.39 -19.33 -10.07
N ASP A 110 6.22 -19.42 -8.75
CA ASP A 110 4.92 -19.67 -8.09
C ASP A 110 4.08 -18.40 -7.86
N MET A 111 4.59 -17.22 -8.26
CA MET A 111 3.91 -15.94 -8.18
C MET A 111 3.42 -15.48 -9.55
N GLY A 112 2.64 -16.32 -10.21
CA GLY A 112 2.03 -16.03 -11.51
C GLY A 112 0.76 -15.17 -11.40
N PRO A 113 0.13 -14.84 -12.57
CA PRO A 113 -1.09 -14.04 -12.62
C PRO A 113 -2.20 -14.57 -11.71
N ARG A 114 -2.94 -13.64 -11.07
CA ARG A 114 -4.02 -13.88 -10.09
C ARG A 114 -3.58 -14.39 -8.72
N VAL A 115 -2.28 -14.68 -8.52
CA VAL A 115 -1.76 -15.02 -7.20
C VAL A 115 -1.82 -13.80 -6.29
N ILE A 116 -2.19 -14.00 -5.04
CA ILE A 116 -2.14 -13.00 -3.98
C ILE A 116 -0.93 -13.29 -3.10
N VAL A 117 -0.15 -12.27 -2.79
CA VAL A 117 1.04 -12.37 -1.96
C VAL A 117 0.95 -11.38 -0.81
N VAL A 118 1.34 -11.80 0.38
CA VAL A 118 1.54 -10.93 1.54
C VAL A 118 3.05 -10.89 1.82
N PRO A 119 3.78 -9.94 1.19
CA PRO A 119 5.23 -9.89 1.27
C PRO A 119 5.71 -9.58 2.69
N ASP A 120 6.93 -10.01 3.02
CA ASP A 120 7.57 -9.77 4.31
C ASP A 120 8.79 -8.87 4.20
N GLN A 121 9.39 -8.74 3.01
CA GLN A 121 10.55 -7.90 2.75
C GLN A 121 10.38 -7.01 1.52
N LEU A 122 11.20 -5.98 1.41
CA LEU A 122 11.25 -5.11 0.25
C LEU A 122 12.68 -4.60 -0.05
N ILE A 123 12.92 -4.31 -1.33
CA ILE A 123 14.10 -3.57 -1.79
C ILE A 123 13.61 -2.34 -2.55
N ASP A 124 14.17 -1.18 -2.22
CA ASP A 124 13.80 0.09 -2.84
C ASP A 124 14.75 0.46 -3.98
N TYR A 125 14.25 0.44 -5.21
CA TYR A 125 14.92 0.92 -6.41
C TYR A 125 14.36 2.27 -6.89
N THR A 126 13.47 2.90 -6.12
CA THR A 126 12.90 4.21 -6.47
C THR A 126 13.93 5.33 -6.29
N HIS A 127 13.72 6.44 -6.95
CA HIS A 127 14.58 7.61 -6.83
C HIS A 127 13.77 8.89 -6.96
N GLY A 128 14.28 9.99 -6.38
CA GLY A 128 13.64 11.31 -6.48
C GLY A 128 12.27 11.42 -5.81
N ARG A 129 11.87 10.44 -5.01
CA ARG A 129 10.66 10.48 -4.18
C ARG A 129 11.01 11.01 -2.80
N THR A 130 10.10 11.74 -2.19
CA THR A 130 10.24 12.10 -0.79
C THR A 130 9.88 10.92 0.09
N THR A 131 10.84 10.44 0.89
CA THR A 131 10.76 9.17 1.63
C THR A 131 10.64 9.34 3.13
N SER A 132 10.59 10.58 3.65
CA SER A 132 10.57 10.86 5.09
C SER A 132 9.74 12.08 5.43
N TYR A 133 9.18 12.11 6.62
CA TYR A 133 8.57 13.30 7.23
C TYR A 133 9.62 14.25 7.83
N CYS A 134 10.86 13.80 7.99
CA CYS A 134 11.98 14.64 8.44
C CYS A 134 12.56 15.51 7.30
N ASP A 135 12.08 15.35 6.06
CA ASP A 135 12.52 16.12 4.88
C ASP A 135 11.76 17.46 4.79
N VAL A 136 11.86 18.25 5.85
CA VAL A 136 11.36 19.63 5.95
C VAL A 136 12.32 20.46 6.81
N ASP A 137 12.44 21.76 6.49
CA ASP A 137 13.34 22.65 7.20
C ASP A 137 13.05 22.68 8.71
N GLY A 138 14.07 22.46 9.52
CA GLY A 138 13.98 22.49 10.97
C GLY A 138 13.41 21.23 11.62
N ALA A 139 13.10 20.18 10.84
CA ALA A 139 12.70 18.90 11.41
C ALA A 139 13.89 18.21 12.10
N GLU A 140 13.60 17.52 13.20
CA GLU A 140 14.57 16.65 13.87
C GLU A 140 14.76 15.37 13.05
N VAL A 141 16.00 15.03 12.72
CA VAL A 141 16.32 13.76 12.04
C VAL A 141 16.07 12.60 12.98
N ARG A 142 15.21 11.67 12.56
CA ARG A 142 14.91 10.46 13.32
C ARG A 142 15.25 9.23 12.48
N HIS A 143 16.11 8.39 13.03
CA HIS A 143 16.38 7.06 12.47
C HIS A 143 15.35 6.08 13.02
N ILE A 144 14.70 5.35 12.13
CA ILE A 144 13.73 4.30 12.49
C ILE A 144 14.30 2.93 12.15
N ASP A 145 13.97 1.91 12.94
CA ASP A 145 14.22 0.54 12.55
C ASP A 145 13.26 0.12 11.43
N PHE A 146 13.81 -0.33 10.32
CA PHE A 146 13.07 -0.78 9.14
C PHE A 146 13.54 -2.16 8.67
N SER A 147 14.15 -2.95 9.57
CA SER A 147 14.58 -4.34 9.31
C SER A 147 13.41 -5.21 8.89
N GLU A 148 12.24 -5.00 9.50
CA GLU A 148 10.98 -5.64 9.16
C GLU A 148 10.01 -4.56 8.63
N PRO A 149 9.97 -4.31 7.31
CA PRO A 149 9.21 -3.19 6.74
C PRO A 149 7.69 -3.32 6.91
N TYR A 150 7.20 -4.54 7.01
CA TYR A 150 5.78 -4.84 7.21
C TYR A 150 5.51 -5.34 8.63
N THR A 151 4.35 -4.96 9.19
CA THR A 151 3.96 -5.37 10.54
C THR A 151 3.52 -6.84 10.54
N ASP A 152 4.29 -7.69 11.20
CA ASP A 152 4.09 -9.15 11.19
C ASP A 152 2.71 -9.58 11.74
N SER A 153 2.21 -8.95 12.81
CA SER A 153 0.86 -9.22 13.32
C SER A 153 -0.23 -8.92 12.27
N LEU A 154 -0.08 -7.84 11.51
CA LEU A 154 -1.02 -7.47 10.46
C LEU A 154 -0.93 -8.41 9.26
N ARG A 155 0.29 -8.82 8.88
CA ARG A 155 0.53 -9.81 7.83
C ARG A 155 -0.14 -11.16 8.18
N ARG A 156 0.12 -11.69 9.38
CA ARG A 156 -0.47 -12.96 9.84
C ARG A 156 -1.99 -12.91 9.85
N ARG A 157 -2.57 -11.79 10.27
CA ARG A 157 -4.02 -11.60 10.26
C ARG A 157 -4.59 -11.58 8.83
N LEU A 158 -3.90 -10.95 7.86
CA LEU A 158 -4.26 -11.00 6.45
C LEU A 158 -4.24 -12.43 5.88
N LEU A 159 -3.19 -13.20 6.18
CA LEU A 159 -3.06 -14.58 5.75
C LEU A 159 -4.13 -15.49 6.35
N ALA A 160 -4.45 -15.30 7.64
CA ALA A 160 -5.54 -16.02 8.30
C ALA A 160 -6.90 -15.69 7.65
N ALA A 161 -7.14 -14.39 7.37
CA ALA A 161 -8.35 -13.92 6.70
C ALA A 161 -8.48 -14.46 5.27
N ALA A 162 -7.39 -14.47 4.49
CA ALA A 162 -7.37 -15.05 3.15
C ALA A 162 -7.74 -16.54 3.20
N ARG A 163 -7.17 -17.31 4.13
CA ARG A 163 -7.49 -18.71 4.34
C ARG A 163 -8.96 -18.90 4.71
N ALA A 164 -9.50 -18.09 5.62
CA ALA A 164 -10.91 -18.15 6.01
C ALA A 164 -11.86 -17.82 4.86
N ALA A 165 -11.47 -16.89 3.98
CA ALA A 165 -12.19 -16.55 2.74
C ALA A 165 -12.09 -17.64 1.65
N GLY A 166 -11.28 -18.69 1.85
CA GLY A 166 -10.98 -19.68 0.82
C GLY A 166 -10.13 -19.15 -0.32
N VAL A 167 -9.36 -18.09 -0.06
CA VAL A 167 -8.48 -17.44 -1.04
C VAL A 167 -7.04 -17.86 -0.76
N ALA A 168 -6.40 -18.45 -1.77
CA ALA A 168 -4.99 -18.79 -1.67
C ALA A 168 -4.12 -17.54 -1.66
N ALA A 169 -3.29 -17.38 -0.63
CA ALA A 169 -2.31 -16.31 -0.53
C ALA A 169 -0.95 -16.87 -0.13
N ILE A 170 0.10 -16.39 -0.77
CA ILE A 170 1.49 -16.75 -0.46
C ILE A 170 1.97 -15.90 0.71
N ASP A 171 2.53 -16.54 1.72
CA ASP A 171 3.19 -15.89 2.85
C ASP A 171 4.65 -15.60 2.51
N GLY A 172 5.03 -14.34 2.62
CA GLY A 172 6.39 -13.89 2.39
C GLY A 172 6.72 -13.59 0.93
N GLY A 173 7.94 -13.15 0.72
CA GLY A 173 8.51 -12.70 -0.54
C GLY A 173 8.97 -11.26 -0.51
N CYS A 174 10.06 -10.99 -1.22
CA CYS A 174 10.68 -9.67 -1.29
C CYS A 174 10.06 -8.83 -2.41
N TYR A 175 9.48 -7.69 -2.05
CA TYR A 175 8.90 -6.72 -2.98
C TYR A 175 9.98 -5.78 -3.50
N GLY A 176 10.32 -5.84 -4.80
CA GLY A 176 11.14 -4.84 -5.46
C GLY A 176 10.29 -3.62 -5.86
N ALA A 177 10.56 -2.46 -5.25
CA ALA A 177 9.85 -1.21 -5.57
C ALA A 177 10.62 -0.45 -6.66
N THR A 178 10.00 -0.25 -7.84
CA THR A 178 10.59 0.49 -8.97
C THR A 178 9.95 1.85 -9.18
N GLN A 179 10.60 2.69 -9.97
CA GLN A 179 10.14 4.07 -10.19
C GLN A 179 8.85 4.15 -11.00
N GLY A 180 8.69 3.32 -12.04
CA GLY A 180 7.62 3.49 -13.02
C GLY A 180 7.68 4.84 -13.78
N PRO A 181 6.68 5.18 -14.62
CA PRO A 181 5.49 4.37 -14.92
C PRO A 181 5.72 3.29 -16.00
N ARG A 182 6.89 3.28 -16.68
CA ARG A 182 7.23 2.20 -17.60
C ARG A 182 7.44 0.88 -16.86
N LEU A 183 7.10 -0.22 -17.49
CA LEU A 183 7.46 -1.55 -17.00
C LEU A 183 8.99 -1.77 -17.11
N GLU A 184 9.48 -2.70 -16.35
CA GLU A 184 10.90 -3.04 -16.25
C GLU A 184 11.38 -3.77 -17.51
N THR A 185 12.66 -3.58 -17.85
CA THR A 185 13.32 -4.40 -18.86
C THR A 185 13.62 -5.80 -18.32
N ARG A 186 13.81 -6.79 -19.22
CA ARG A 186 14.26 -8.14 -18.85
C ARG A 186 15.57 -8.12 -18.03
N ALA A 187 16.49 -7.20 -18.37
CA ALA A 187 17.76 -7.07 -17.66
C ALA A 187 17.59 -6.51 -16.25
N GLU A 188 16.67 -5.55 -16.05
CA GLU A 188 16.29 -5.04 -14.72
C GLU A 188 15.67 -6.14 -13.88
N ILE A 189 14.74 -6.91 -14.41
CA ILE A 189 14.13 -8.05 -13.71
C ILE A 189 15.16 -9.13 -13.38
N ALA A 190 16.06 -9.46 -14.31
CA ALA A 190 17.14 -10.41 -14.05
C ALA A 190 18.09 -9.93 -12.93
N ARG A 191 18.33 -8.61 -12.82
CA ARG A 191 19.07 -8.01 -11.70
C ARG A 191 18.28 -8.15 -10.40
N MET A 192 17.00 -7.75 -10.38
CA MET A 192 16.14 -7.80 -9.20
C MET A 192 16.02 -9.23 -8.66
N LYS A 193 15.91 -10.23 -9.55
CA LYS A 193 15.91 -11.65 -9.19
C LYS A 193 17.21 -12.07 -8.48
N ARG A 194 18.39 -11.59 -8.96
CA ARG A 194 19.67 -11.85 -8.29
C ARG A 194 19.78 -11.14 -6.94
N ASP A 195 19.18 -9.96 -6.81
CA ASP A 195 19.13 -9.19 -5.57
C ASP A 195 18.16 -9.82 -4.54
N GLY A 196 17.38 -10.84 -4.93
CA GLY A 196 16.46 -11.58 -4.06
C GLY A 196 15.01 -11.12 -4.12
N CYS A 197 14.61 -10.29 -5.11
CA CYS A 197 13.21 -9.92 -5.29
C CYS A 197 12.38 -11.09 -5.84
N ASP A 198 11.20 -11.30 -5.27
CA ASP A 198 10.21 -12.30 -5.68
C ASP A 198 9.07 -11.70 -6.52
N LEU A 199 8.80 -10.42 -6.34
CA LEU A 199 7.78 -9.64 -7.07
C LEU A 199 8.25 -8.21 -7.29
N VAL A 200 7.67 -7.54 -8.27
CA VAL A 200 8.00 -6.16 -8.64
C VAL A 200 6.75 -5.30 -8.73
N GLY A 201 6.82 -4.10 -8.20
CA GLY A 201 5.77 -3.10 -8.31
C GLY A 201 6.32 -1.69 -8.13
N MET A 202 5.45 -0.69 -8.19
CA MET A 202 5.90 0.70 -8.28
C MET A 202 5.55 1.56 -7.05
N THR A 203 4.82 0.99 -6.08
CA THR A 203 4.17 1.82 -5.05
C THR A 203 4.40 1.37 -3.61
N GLY A 204 5.12 0.25 -3.39
CA GLY A 204 5.46 -0.23 -2.04
C GLY A 204 6.36 0.74 -1.27
N MET A 205 7.19 1.51 -2.00
CA MET A 205 7.98 2.60 -1.45
C MET A 205 7.62 3.94 -2.11
N PRO A 206 7.58 5.02 -1.34
CA PRO A 206 7.89 5.17 0.08
C PRO A 206 6.70 4.91 1.03
N GLU A 207 5.59 4.30 0.56
CA GLU A 207 4.37 4.11 1.38
C GLU A 207 4.66 3.39 2.70
N ALA A 208 5.43 2.29 2.64
CA ALA A 208 5.77 1.49 3.82
C ALA A 208 6.62 2.24 4.85
N VAL A 209 7.67 2.93 4.41
CA VAL A 209 8.55 3.69 5.33
C VAL A 209 7.84 4.87 5.96
N LEU A 210 6.99 5.58 5.20
CA LEU A 210 6.20 6.70 5.71
C LEU A 210 5.17 6.23 6.75
N ALA A 211 4.55 5.07 6.54
CA ALA A 211 3.67 4.47 7.54
C ALA A 211 4.44 4.14 8.83
N ARG A 212 5.65 3.57 8.71
CA ARG A 212 6.52 3.26 9.85
C ARG A 212 6.93 4.50 10.63
N GLU A 213 7.29 5.61 9.97
CA GLU A 213 7.65 6.87 10.63
C GLU A 213 6.49 7.46 11.46
N LEU A 214 5.24 7.26 11.04
CA LEU A 214 4.05 7.68 11.81
C LEU A 214 3.58 6.64 12.85
N GLY A 215 4.32 5.53 13.02
CA GLY A 215 3.94 4.48 13.95
C GLY A 215 2.68 3.71 13.56
N LEU A 216 2.35 3.68 12.26
CA LEU A 216 1.24 2.90 11.74
C LEU A 216 1.66 1.43 11.56
N GLU A 217 0.76 0.51 11.89
CA GLU A 217 0.87 -0.87 11.43
C GLU A 217 0.60 -0.90 9.93
N TYR A 218 1.54 -1.42 9.13
CA TYR A 218 1.42 -1.46 7.68
C TYR A 218 1.69 -2.87 7.15
N ALA A 219 0.85 -3.33 6.21
CA ALA A 219 1.08 -4.53 5.43
C ALA A 219 0.68 -4.30 3.96
N CYS A 220 1.31 -5.05 3.08
CA CYS A 220 0.99 -5.07 1.65
C CYS A 220 0.15 -6.30 1.32
N LEU A 221 -0.89 -6.12 0.52
CA LEU A 221 -1.62 -7.16 -0.17
C LEU A 221 -1.30 -7.02 -1.66
N ALA A 222 -0.34 -7.79 -2.14
CA ALA A 222 0.14 -7.71 -3.51
C ALA A 222 -0.69 -8.64 -4.42
N LEU A 223 -1.26 -8.06 -5.47
CA LEU A 223 -2.07 -8.73 -6.47
C LEU A 223 -1.22 -8.93 -7.73
N VAL A 224 -0.84 -10.16 -8.02
CA VAL A 224 -0.01 -10.46 -9.19
C VAL A 224 -0.88 -10.37 -10.45
N ALA A 225 -0.60 -9.37 -11.28
CA ALA A 225 -1.32 -9.10 -12.52
C ALA A 225 -0.73 -9.84 -13.73
N ASN A 226 0.59 -10.05 -13.73
CA ASN A 226 1.35 -10.69 -14.81
C ASN A 226 2.67 -11.25 -14.26
N PHE A 227 3.34 -12.08 -15.03
CA PHE A 227 4.76 -12.32 -14.80
C PHE A 227 5.59 -11.07 -15.18
N ALA A 228 6.63 -10.79 -14.43
CA ALA A 228 7.57 -9.71 -14.75
C ALA A 228 8.34 -10.04 -16.05
N ALA A 229 8.89 -9.02 -16.68
CA ALA A 229 9.55 -9.14 -17.98
C ALA A 229 10.64 -10.24 -18.01
N GLY A 230 10.48 -11.23 -18.86
CA GLY A 230 11.37 -12.39 -18.98
C GLY A 230 11.17 -13.46 -17.91
N CYS A 231 10.08 -13.38 -17.11
CA CYS A 231 9.59 -14.44 -16.25
C CYS A 231 8.31 -15.03 -16.85
N GLY A 232 8.05 -16.30 -16.64
CA GLY A 232 6.97 -17.03 -17.33
C GLY A 232 7.30 -17.37 -18.79
N ASP A 233 6.33 -17.99 -19.46
CA ASP A 233 6.50 -18.52 -20.83
C ASP A 233 6.07 -17.55 -21.92
N GLU A 234 5.51 -16.38 -21.58
CA GLU A 234 4.97 -15.42 -22.52
C GLU A 234 6.06 -14.51 -23.10
N ALA A 235 6.05 -14.34 -24.42
CA ALA A 235 7.03 -13.52 -25.12
C ALA A 235 6.83 -12.01 -24.91
N GLU A 236 5.60 -11.58 -24.73
CA GLU A 236 5.19 -10.19 -24.53
C GLU A 236 4.15 -10.07 -23.41
N ILE A 237 4.14 -8.92 -22.74
CA ILE A 237 3.17 -8.60 -21.69
C ILE A 237 1.98 -7.89 -22.33
N SER A 238 0.80 -8.53 -22.33
CA SER A 238 -0.45 -7.93 -22.80
C SER A 238 -1.06 -7.04 -21.73
N ILE A 239 -1.34 -5.79 -22.07
CA ILE A 239 -1.99 -4.83 -21.15
C ILE A 239 -3.42 -5.26 -20.85
N GLU A 240 -4.15 -5.81 -21.81
CA GLU A 240 -5.51 -6.32 -21.65
C GLU A 240 -5.54 -7.48 -20.64
N GLU A 241 -4.59 -8.41 -20.74
CA GLU A 241 -4.47 -9.54 -19.83
C GLU A 241 -4.09 -9.09 -18.41
N ILE A 242 -3.18 -8.11 -18.27
CA ILE A 242 -2.86 -7.48 -16.98
C ILE A 242 -4.14 -7.00 -16.30
N PHE A 243 -4.98 -6.23 -17.00
CA PHE A 243 -6.21 -5.70 -16.44
C PHE A 243 -7.23 -6.78 -16.09
N ALA A 244 -7.36 -7.83 -16.93
CA ALA A 244 -8.25 -8.94 -16.66
C ALA A 244 -7.83 -9.74 -15.42
N HIS A 245 -6.55 -10.05 -15.30
CA HIS A 245 -6.01 -10.76 -14.13
C HIS A 245 -6.10 -9.90 -12.86
N LEU A 246 -5.80 -8.61 -12.97
CA LEU A 246 -5.90 -7.67 -11.87
C LEU A 246 -7.35 -7.53 -11.37
N ALA A 247 -8.33 -7.44 -12.28
CA ALA A 247 -9.74 -7.39 -11.91
C ALA A 247 -10.17 -8.64 -11.13
N ALA A 248 -9.75 -9.83 -11.58
CA ALA A 248 -10.02 -11.08 -10.88
C ALA A 248 -9.40 -11.12 -9.46
N ALA A 249 -8.12 -10.73 -9.33
CA ALA A 249 -7.44 -10.67 -8.03
C ALA A 249 -8.04 -9.59 -7.10
N THR A 250 -8.43 -8.43 -7.65
CA THR A 250 -9.04 -7.33 -6.90
C THR A 250 -10.41 -7.73 -6.32
N ALA A 251 -11.17 -8.58 -7.00
CA ALA A 251 -12.45 -9.08 -6.52
C ALA A 251 -12.32 -9.91 -5.22
N GLU A 252 -11.14 -10.46 -4.94
CA GLU A 252 -10.88 -11.22 -3.71
C GLU A 252 -10.60 -10.31 -2.50
N VAL A 253 -10.19 -9.05 -2.71
CA VAL A 253 -9.83 -8.14 -1.62
C VAL A 253 -10.98 -7.92 -0.62
N PRO A 254 -12.22 -7.59 -1.04
CA PRO A 254 -13.34 -7.43 -0.10
C PRO A 254 -13.66 -8.73 0.63
N ARG A 255 -13.52 -9.89 -0.02
CA ARG A 255 -13.74 -11.21 0.60
C ARG A 255 -12.76 -11.46 1.74
N ILE A 256 -11.47 -11.22 1.50
CA ILE A 256 -10.42 -11.33 2.51
C ILE A 256 -10.68 -10.36 3.67
N LEU A 257 -10.99 -9.09 3.37
CA LEU A 257 -11.18 -8.08 4.40
C LEU A 257 -12.49 -8.27 5.20
N ALA A 258 -13.51 -8.92 4.62
CA ALA A 258 -14.71 -9.32 5.37
C ALA A 258 -14.39 -10.40 6.41
N GLU A 259 -13.55 -11.40 6.09
CA GLU A 259 -13.08 -12.38 7.07
C GLU A 259 -12.11 -11.75 8.09
N TRP A 260 -11.29 -10.79 7.67
CA TRP A 260 -10.44 -10.02 8.58
C TRP A 260 -11.25 -9.26 9.64
N ALA A 261 -12.44 -8.79 9.29
CA ALA A 261 -13.37 -8.12 10.21
C ALA A 261 -13.92 -9.04 11.29
N ARG A 262 -14.11 -10.34 10.96
CA ARG A 262 -14.68 -11.34 11.86
C ARG A 262 -13.70 -11.94 12.87
N ALA A 263 -12.38 -11.77 12.61
CA ALA A 263 -11.29 -12.27 13.42
C ALA A 263 -10.84 -11.26 14.47
#